data_634b3ff0274665b66ef4218c5685f64d
#
_entry.id   634b3ff0274665b66ef4218c5685f64d
#
_cell.length_a   1.000
_cell.length_b   1.000
_cell.length_c   1.000
_cell.angle_alpha   90.00
_cell.angle_beta   90.00
_cell.angle_gamma   90.00
#
_symmetry.space_group_name_H-M   'P 1'
#
loop_
_entity.id
_entity.type
_entity.pdbx_description
1 polymer ?
#
loop_
_entity_poly.entity_id
_entity_poly.type
_entity_poly.pdbx_seq_one_letter_code
_entity_poly.pdbx_strand_id
1 'polypeptide(L)'
;LKCIGATTYAEFRNFFDKDKALSRRFAKVDVEEPSIEDTMTILQGIKHKYEEYHKITFTDESLQAAIDLSVKYLHDRFLPDKAMDIIDEVGAHFMLRGQEGVTVQLKDIEESVAKIMKLPSTVIGTDDTQKLKSLEKDLASHIIGQDEAISALATAIKRSYAGLNAPNRPIGSFLFVGPTGVGKTELATQLAKTMHVHFERLDMSEYMEAHAVSRLVGAPPGYVGYEQGGLLTEMIKKHPHTVLLLDEIEKAHPEIMNILLQVMDGAKLTDNNGVVTDFKNVILIMTSNIGTKEANVMGFNKDTSMKTDKALASFFSPEFRNRLSATIEFNALDLDALMTIVEKELDKLNLLLKPKDVKVTLGKKAKEYLAQEGYDERYGARHIARVIDQKVKESLTDEILFGELKKGGVVKVTLKSGTLHFDFQS
;
A
#
# COMPACT_ATOMS: atom_id res chain seq x y z
N LEU A 1 37.85 -31.74 -25.58
CA LEU A 1 36.47 -31.56 -25.13
C LEU A 1 36.12 -30.08 -25.23
N LYS A 2 35.06 -29.74 -26.00
CA LYS A 2 34.47 -28.40 -25.97
C LYS A 2 33.33 -28.46 -24.95
N CYS A 3 33.31 -27.52 -24.01
CA CYS A 3 32.30 -27.47 -22.96
C CYS A 3 31.70 -26.06 -22.91
N ILE A 4 30.39 -25.98 -22.86
CA ILE A 4 29.63 -24.76 -22.61
C ILE A 4 28.80 -25.02 -21.36
N GLY A 5 28.94 -24.16 -20.36
CA GLY A 5 28.17 -24.20 -19.12
C GLY A 5 27.31 -22.96 -19.00
N ALA A 6 26.09 -23.11 -18.50
CA ALA A 6 25.21 -21.99 -18.14
C ALA A 6 25.11 -21.92 -16.62
N THR A 7 25.14 -20.70 -16.10
CA THR A 7 25.02 -20.42 -14.65
C THR A 7 24.50 -19.01 -14.44
N THR A 8 24.05 -18.70 -13.24
CA THR A 8 23.65 -17.34 -12.84
C THR A 8 24.85 -16.51 -12.42
N TYR A 9 24.74 -15.18 -12.44
CA TYR A 9 25.78 -14.28 -11.94
C TYR A 9 26.13 -14.54 -10.46
N ALA A 10 25.14 -14.88 -9.65
CA ALA A 10 25.31 -15.17 -8.24
C ALA A 10 26.12 -16.47 -8.03
N GLU A 11 25.75 -17.53 -8.74
CA GLU A 11 26.45 -18.82 -8.68
C GLU A 11 27.86 -18.74 -9.26
N PHE A 12 28.00 -18.02 -10.39
CA PHE A 12 29.33 -17.79 -10.97
C PHE A 12 30.25 -17.11 -9.96
N ARG A 13 29.82 -16.04 -9.28
CA ARG A 13 30.59 -15.35 -8.25
C ARG A 13 30.85 -16.21 -7.02
N ASN A 14 29.89 -17.00 -6.58
CA ASN A 14 29.98 -17.76 -5.34
C ASN A 14 30.81 -19.04 -5.48
N PHE A 15 30.77 -19.68 -6.62
CA PHE A 15 31.40 -20.96 -6.85
C PHE A 15 32.53 -20.90 -7.86
N PHE A 16 32.31 -20.24 -9.01
CA PHE A 16 33.21 -20.28 -10.13
C PHE A 16 34.42 -19.34 -9.99
N ASP A 17 34.19 -18.09 -9.58
CA ASP A 17 35.30 -17.12 -9.35
C ASP A 17 36.20 -17.49 -8.20
N LYS A 18 35.72 -18.29 -7.25
CA LYS A 18 36.53 -18.78 -6.13
C LYS A 18 37.53 -19.86 -6.56
N ASP A 19 37.22 -20.63 -7.59
CA ASP A 19 38.11 -21.62 -8.16
C ASP A 19 38.93 -21.03 -9.31
N LYS A 20 40.12 -20.54 -8.97
CA LYS A 20 41.05 -19.94 -9.96
C LYS A 20 41.49 -20.92 -11.05
N ALA A 21 41.39 -22.21 -10.83
CA ALA A 21 41.77 -23.22 -11.83
C ALA A 21 40.68 -23.38 -12.89
N LEU A 22 39.42 -23.30 -12.51
CA LEU A 22 38.27 -23.30 -13.42
C LEU A 22 38.14 -22.00 -14.16
N SER A 23 38.20 -20.86 -13.47
CA SER A 23 37.97 -19.52 -14.07
C SER A 23 38.98 -19.18 -15.17
N ARG A 24 40.20 -19.71 -15.12
CA ARG A 24 41.22 -19.55 -16.18
C ARG A 24 40.98 -20.40 -17.43
N ARG A 25 40.11 -21.41 -17.37
CA ARG A 25 39.86 -22.36 -18.47
C ARG A 25 38.60 -22.09 -19.25
N PHE A 26 37.77 -21.19 -18.73
CA PHE A 26 36.48 -20.78 -19.36
C PHE A 26 36.50 -19.31 -19.66
N ALA A 27 36.00 -18.94 -20.82
CA ALA A 27 35.67 -17.54 -21.13
C ALA A 27 34.25 -17.25 -20.69
N LYS A 28 34.08 -16.15 -19.94
CA LYS A 28 32.76 -15.66 -19.55
C LYS A 28 32.10 -14.99 -20.73
N VAL A 29 30.86 -15.39 -21.03
CA VAL A 29 30.00 -14.77 -22.02
C VAL A 29 28.76 -14.30 -21.25
N ASP A 30 28.57 -12.99 -21.21
CA ASP A 30 27.39 -12.40 -20.58
C ASP A 30 26.22 -12.50 -21.52
N VAL A 31 25.08 -12.96 -21.01
CA VAL A 31 23.79 -13.01 -21.72
C VAL A 31 22.88 -12.00 -21.04
N GLU A 32 22.56 -10.93 -21.75
CA GLU A 32 21.71 -9.85 -21.26
C GLU A 32 20.22 -10.17 -21.49
N GLU A 33 19.34 -9.51 -20.74
CA GLU A 33 17.90 -9.60 -20.94
C GLU A 33 17.53 -9.05 -22.33
N PRO A 34 16.78 -9.78 -23.17
CA PRO A 34 16.38 -9.32 -24.49
C PRO A 34 15.41 -8.14 -24.39
N SER A 35 15.37 -7.33 -25.44
CA SER A 35 14.38 -6.26 -25.59
C SER A 35 12.96 -6.81 -25.72
N ILE A 36 11.95 -5.95 -25.57
CA ILE A 36 10.54 -6.30 -25.79
C ILE A 36 10.33 -6.79 -27.23
N GLU A 37 10.96 -6.13 -28.22
CA GLU A 37 10.87 -6.48 -29.63
C GLU A 37 11.52 -7.85 -29.93
N ASP A 38 12.71 -8.10 -29.36
CA ASP A 38 13.38 -9.39 -29.48
C ASP A 38 12.56 -10.49 -28.82
N THR A 39 11.99 -10.21 -27.64
CA THR A 39 11.12 -11.16 -26.91
C THR A 39 9.89 -11.51 -27.74
N MET A 40 9.25 -10.54 -28.41
CA MET A 40 8.13 -10.83 -29.30
C MET A 40 8.53 -11.78 -30.44
N THR A 41 9.70 -11.55 -31.03
CA THR A 41 10.26 -12.42 -32.08
C THR A 41 10.52 -13.83 -31.53
N ILE A 42 11.06 -13.96 -30.33
CA ILE A 42 11.27 -15.24 -29.65
C ILE A 42 9.93 -15.95 -29.42
N LEU A 43 8.93 -15.28 -28.86
CA LEU A 43 7.63 -15.88 -28.59
C LEU A 43 6.94 -16.34 -29.86
N GLN A 44 6.99 -15.56 -30.94
CA GLN A 44 6.45 -15.95 -32.23
C GLN A 44 7.16 -17.20 -32.79
N GLY A 45 8.47 -17.32 -32.58
CA GLY A 45 9.24 -18.48 -32.99
C GLY A 45 8.89 -19.79 -32.27
N ILE A 46 8.53 -19.70 -30.98
CA ILE A 46 8.21 -20.88 -30.14
C ILE A 46 6.71 -21.12 -29.99
N LYS A 47 5.86 -20.16 -30.35
CA LYS A 47 4.39 -20.15 -30.22
C LYS A 47 3.76 -21.49 -30.64
N HIS A 48 4.16 -22.04 -31.81
CA HIS A 48 3.60 -23.27 -32.34
C HIS A 48 3.76 -24.47 -31.41
N LYS A 49 4.84 -24.52 -30.58
CA LYS A 49 5.06 -25.61 -29.65
C LYS A 49 4.08 -25.57 -28.46
N TYR A 50 3.78 -24.35 -27.95
CA TYR A 50 2.79 -24.17 -26.90
C TYR A 50 1.38 -24.42 -27.43
N GLU A 51 1.07 -23.98 -28.67
CA GLU A 51 -0.22 -24.21 -29.30
C GLU A 51 -0.49 -25.71 -29.55
N GLU A 52 0.52 -26.44 -30.00
CA GLU A 52 0.44 -27.91 -30.21
C GLU A 52 0.26 -28.63 -28.85
N TYR A 53 1.03 -28.25 -27.83
CA TYR A 53 1.01 -28.91 -26.52
C TYR A 53 -0.29 -28.66 -25.76
N HIS A 54 -0.76 -27.42 -25.70
CA HIS A 54 -1.96 -27.03 -24.99
C HIS A 54 -3.24 -27.10 -25.83
N LYS A 55 -3.12 -27.38 -27.15
CA LYS A 55 -4.23 -27.43 -28.11
C LYS A 55 -5.06 -26.14 -28.19
N ILE A 56 -4.41 -25.02 -28.15
CA ILE A 56 -4.99 -23.66 -28.16
C ILE A 56 -4.29 -22.83 -29.25
N THR A 57 -4.77 -21.62 -29.52
CA THR A 57 -4.14 -20.70 -30.47
C THR A 57 -3.90 -19.35 -29.83
N PHE A 58 -2.70 -18.80 -29.95
CA PHE A 58 -2.36 -17.46 -29.49
C PHE A 58 -2.46 -16.44 -30.62
N THR A 59 -3.08 -15.29 -30.33
CA THR A 59 -3.02 -14.12 -31.22
C THR A 59 -1.75 -13.32 -30.94
N ASP A 60 -1.29 -12.53 -31.91
CA ASP A 60 -0.13 -11.66 -31.67
C ASP A 60 -0.43 -10.60 -30.63
N GLU A 61 -1.68 -10.16 -30.49
CA GLU A 61 -2.14 -9.28 -29.43
C GLU A 61 -2.01 -9.92 -28.03
N SER A 62 -2.34 -11.22 -27.91
CA SER A 62 -2.21 -11.95 -26.65
C SER A 62 -0.74 -12.16 -26.27
N LEU A 63 0.15 -12.41 -27.25
CA LEU A 63 1.59 -12.50 -27.00
C LEU A 63 2.19 -11.15 -26.55
N GLN A 64 1.81 -10.06 -27.21
CA GLN A 64 2.24 -8.72 -26.82
C GLN A 64 1.74 -8.39 -25.40
N ALA A 65 0.49 -8.72 -25.08
CA ALA A 65 -0.05 -8.54 -23.74
C ALA A 65 0.71 -9.36 -22.69
N ALA A 66 1.11 -10.59 -22.99
CA ALA A 66 1.91 -11.40 -22.08
C ALA A 66 3.27 -10.74 -21.78
N ILE A 67 3.92 -10.15 -22.80
CA ILE A 67 5.17 -9.40 -22.62
C ILE A 67 4.91 -8.16 -21.76
N ASP A 68 3.98 -7.29 -22.14
CA ASP A 68 3.73 -6.00 -21.50
C ASP A 68 3.31 -6.17 -20.03
N LEU A 69 2.41 -7.12 -19.76
CA LEU A 69 1.96 -7.42 -18.40
C LEU A 69 3.07 -8.10 -17.58
N SER A 70 3.91 -8.95 -18.21
CA SER A 70 5.07 -9.51 -17.50
C SER A 70 6.07 -8.44 -17.08
N VAL A 71 6.33 -7.47 -17.95
CA VAL A 71 7.22 -6.34 -17.65
C VAL A 71 6.62 -5.45 -16.57
N LYS A 72 5.31 -5.20 -16.64
CA LYS A 72 4.59 -4.34 -15.69
C LYS A 72 4.48 -4.95 -14.29
N TYR A 73 4.27 -6.27 -14.18
CA TYR A 73 3.90 -6.90 -12.92
C TYR A 73 4.92 -7.92 -12.38
N LEU A 74 5.73 -8.59 -13.24
CA LEU A 74 6.70 -9.60 -12.83
C LEU A 74 8.12 -9.02 -12.84
N HIS A 75 8.55 -8.46 -11.70
CA HIS A 75 9.88 -7.82 -11.59
C HIS A 75 10.97 -8.74 -11.04
N ASP A 76 10.61 -9.90 -10.52
CA ASP A 76 11.53 -10.90 -9.96
C ASP A 76 12.11 -11.83 -11.01
N ARG A 77 11.66 -11.74 -12.27
CA ARG A 77 12.08 -12.57 -13.39
C ARG A 77 12.44 -11.71 -14.60
N PHE A 78 13.17 -12.31 -15.53
CA PHE A 78 13.68 -11.66 -16.73
C PHE A 78 12.94 -12.14 -17.98
N LEU A 79 12.92 -11.29 -19.02
CA LEU A 79 12.53 -11.72 -20.37
C LEU A 79 13.59 -12.68 -20.93
N PRO A 80 13.19 -13.65 -21.78
CA PRO A 80 11.84 -13.96 -22.24
C PRO A 80 11.05 -14.84 -21.26
N ASP A 81 11.68 -15.43 -20.24
CA ASP A 81 11.11 -16.48 -19.38
C ASP A 81 9.80 -16.04 -18.72
N LYS A 82 9.74 -14.83 -18.14
CA LYS A 82 8.52 -14.35 -17.49
C LYS A 82 7.30 -14.23 -18.42
N ALA A 83 7.52 -13.95 -19.72
CA ALA A 83 6.44 -13.92 -20.70
C ALA A 83 6.08 -15.34 -21.15
N MET A 84 7.07 -16.23 -21.25
CA MET A 84 6.84 -17.65 -21.55
C MET A 84 6.06 -18.35 -20.45
N ASP A 85 6.35 -18.07 -19.18
CA ASP A 85 5.60 -18.58 -18.03
C ASP A 85 4.11 -18.19 -18.10
N ILE A 86 3.81 -16.95 -18.50
CA ILE A 86 2.41 -16.50 -18.64
C ILE A 86 1.68 -17.29 -19.72
N ILE A 87 2.27 -17.47 -20.90
CA ILE A 87 1.62 -18.20 -22.00
C ILE A 87 1.45 -19.69 -21.66
N ASP A 88 2.41 -20.28 -20.94
CA ASP A 88 2.32 -21.66 -20.44
C ASP A 88 1.21 -21.83 -19.42
N GLU A 89 1.12 -20.92 -18.42
CA GLU A 89 0.07 -20.93 -17.40
C GLU A 89 -1.34 -20.78 -18.01
N VAL A 90 -1.50 -19.87 -19.00
CA VAL A 90 -2.75 -19.72 -19.74
C VAL A 90 -3.11 -21.02 -20.45
N GLY A 91 -2.14 -21.63 -21.14
CA GLY A 91 -2.33 -22.91 -21.81
C GLY A 91 -2.73 -24.03 -20.87
N ALA A 92 -2.03 -24.15 -19.76
CA ALA A 92 -2.34 -25.11 -18.70
C ALA A 92 -3.75 -24.91 -18.12
N HIS A 93 -4.19 -23.64 -17.97
CA HIS A 93 -5.52 -23.31 -17.49
C HIS A 93 -6.64 -23.81 -18.40
N PHE A 94 -6.51 -23.63 -19.73
CA PHE A 94 -7.47 -24.14 -20.71
C PHE A 94 -7.46 -25.68 -20.74
N MET A 95 -6.28 -26.28 -20.69
CA MET A 95 -6.15 -27.75 -20.64
C MET A 95 -6.86 -28.36 -19.40
N LEU A 96 -6.68 -27.77 -18.22
CA LEU A 96 -7.34 -28.23 -16.99
C LEU A 96 -8.87 -28.12 -17.06
N ARG A 97 -9.40 -27.18 -17.82
CA ARG A 97 -10.83 -27.01 -18.07
C ARG A 97 -11.37 -27.91 -19.19
N GLY A 98 -10.51 -28.69 -19.87
CA GLY A 98 -10.89 -29.52 -20.99
C GLY A 98 -11.32 -28.72 -22.23
N GLN A 99 -10.85 -27.49 -22.38
CA GLN A 99 -11.19 -26.59 -23.48
C GLN A 99 -10.09 -26.66 -24.55
N GLU A 100 -10.35 -27.36 -25.64
CA GLU A 100 -9.43 -27.46 -26.79
C GLU A 100 -9.89 -26.55 -27.96
N GLY A 101 -8.96 -26.11 -28.80
CA GLY A 101 -9.25 -25.30 -29.98
C GLY A 101 -9.64 -23.85 -29.70
N VAL A 102 -9.41 -23.38 -28.46
CA VAL A 102 -9.73 -21.99 -28.05
C VAL A 102 -8.66 -21.04 -28.56
N THR A 103 -9.08 -19.85 -28.99
CA THR A 103 -8.17 -18.74 -29.29
C THR A 103 -8.03 -17.85 -28.04
N VAL A 104 -6.81 -17.75 -27.52
CA VAL A 104 -6.49 -16.95 -26.34
C VAL A 104 -6.66 -15.46 -26.62
N GLN A 105 -7.46 -14.81 -25.81
CA GLN A 105 -7.74 -13.37 -25.89
C GLN A 105 -6.90 -12.60 -24.84
N LEU A 106 -6.82 -11.28 -25.01
CA LEU A 106 -6.20 -10.38 -24.02
C LEU A 106 -6.67 -10.65 -22.58
N LYS A 107 -7.97 -10.84 -22.40
CA LYS A 107 -8.59 -11.09 -21.09
C LYS A 107 -8.08 -12.36 -20.41
N ASP A 108 -7.77 -13.39 -21.16
CA ASP A 108 -7.26 -14.65 -20.60
C ASP A 108 -5.85 -14.47 -20.05
N ILE A 109 -5.03 -13.66 -20.72
CA ILE A 109 -3.71 -13.26 -20.24
C ILE A 109 -3.83 -12.43 -18.96
N GLU A 110 -4.73 -11.44 -18.93
CA GLU A 110 -5.01 -10.61 -17.76
C GLU A 110 -5.44 -11.46 -16.55
N GLU A 111 -6.35 -12.40 -16.74
CA GLU A 111 -6.80 -13.31 -15.68
C GLU A 111 -5.66 -14.19 -15.15
N SER A 112 -4.76 -14.64 -16.03
CA SER A 112 -3.63 -15.47 -15.62
C SER A 112 -2.61 -14.66 -14.82
N VAL A 113 -2.25 -13.47 -15.29
CA VAL A 113 -1.36 -12.56 -14.56
C VAL A 113 -1.97 -12.18 -13.19
N ALA A 114 -3.29 -11.93 -13.14
CA ALA A 114 -3.99 -11.65 -11.88
C ALA A 114 -3.82 -12.78 -10.87
N LYS A 115 -3.94 -14.03 -11.32
CA LYS A 115 -3.73 -15.21 -10.47
C LYS A 115 -2.30 -15.33 -9.97
N ILE A 116 -1.32 -15.18 -10.86
CA ILE A 116 0.11 -15.23 -10.52
C ILE A 116 0.41 -14.18 -9.44
N MET A 117 -0.10 -12.96 -9.60
CA MET A 117 0.10 -11.84 -8.69
C MET A 117 -0.82 -11.84 -7.48
N LYS A 118 -1.76 -12.80 -7.39
CA LYS A 118 -2.82 -12.85 -6.35
C LYS A 118 -3.61 -11.55 -6.26
N LEU A 119 -3.82 -10.88 -7.38
CA LEU A 119 -4.63 -9.68 -7.52
C LEU A 119 -6.03 -10.05 -8.03
N PRO A 120 -7.07 -9.25 -7.70
CA PRO A 120 -8.36 -9.40 -8.37
C PRO A 120 -8.22 -9.17 -9.88
N SER A 121 -8.84 -10.01 -10.71
CA SER A 121 -8.77 -9.90 -12.19
C SER A 121 -9.25 -8.55 -12.71
N THR A 122 -10.16 -7.90 -11.98
CA THR A 122 -10.65 -6.54 -12.28
C THR A 122 -9.57 -5.45 -12.17
N VAL A 123 -8.41 -5.76 -11.58
CA VAL A 123 -7.33 -4.79 -11.38
C VAL A 123 -6.42 -4.70 -12.62
N ILE A 124 -6.23 -5.79 -13.34
CA ILE A 124 -5.24 -5.88 -14.42
C ILE A 124 -5.80 -5.35 -15.75
N GLY A 125 -7.09 -5.54 -16.03
CA GLY A 125 -7.73 -5.07 -17.25
C GLY A 125 -8.43 -3.71 -17.16
N THR A 126 -8.53 -3.10 -15.97
CA THR A 126 -9.09 -1.75 -15.83
C THR A 126 -8.03 -0.72 -16.17
N ASP A 127 -8.37 0.17 -17.07
CA ASP A 127 -7.60 1.37 -17.36
C ASP A 127 -7.34 2.12 -16.05
N ASP A 128 -6.08 2.17 -15.62
CA ASP A 128 -5.65 2.91 -14.42
C ASP A 128 -6.17 4.36 -14.47
N THR A 129 -6.43 4.88 -15.67
CA THR A 129 -7.01 6.20 -15.93
C THR A 129 -8.40 6.36 -15.31
N GLN A 130 -9.25 5.31 -15.33
CA GLN A 130 -10.59 5.39 -14.72
C GLN A 130 -10.52 5.42 -13.20
N LYS A 131 -9.65 4.61 -12.58
CA LYS A 131 -9.42 4.61 -11.13
C LYS A 131 -8.89 5.97 -10.67
N LEU A 132 -7.93 6.52 -11.41
CA LEU A 132 -7.35 7.82 -11.11
C LEU A 132 -8.37 8.97 -11.27
N LYS A 133 -9.35 8.83 -12.18
CA LYS A 133 -10.41 9.83 -12.36
C LYS A 133 -11.34 9.91 -11.17
N SER A 134 -11.68 8.78 -10.55
CA SER A 134 -12.57 8.73 -9.37
C SER A 134 -11.82 8.84 -8.04
N LEU A 135 -10.49 8.71 -8.01
CA LEU A 135 -9.66 8.59 -6.82
C LEU A 135 -9.99 9.63 -5.74
N GLU A 136 -10.05 10.90 -6.10
CA GLU A 136 -10.33 12.00 -5.18
C GLU A 136 -11.71 11.89 -4.54
N LYS A 137 -12.73 11.58 -5.34
CA LYS A 137 -14.11 11.37 -4.88
C LYS A 137 -14.23 10.15 -3.97
N ASP A 138 -13.57 9.06 -4.33
CA ASP A 138 -13.61 7.82 -3.57
C ASP A 138 -12.92 7.99 -2.21
N LEU A 139 -11.76 8.66 -2.17
CA LEU A 139 -11.09 9.00 -0.91
C LEU A 139 -11.93 9.95 -0.04
N ALA A 140 -12.53 11.00 -0.62
CA ALA A 140 -13.36 11.94 0.11
C ALA A 140 -14.62 11.28 0.73
N SER A 141 -15.13 10.21 0.14
CA SER A 141 -16.24 9.45 0.72
C SER A 141 -15.86 8.72 2.03
N HIS A 142 -14.56 8.44 2.22
CA HIS A 142 -14.06 7.70 3.37
C HIS A 142 -13.37 8.58 4.41
N ILE A 143 -12.70 9.64 3.99
CA ILE A 143 -11.94 10.54 4.84
C ILE A 143 -12.69 11.84 5.00
N ILE A 144 -12.89 12.29 6.23
CA ILE A 144 -13.73 13.43 6.58
C ILE A 144 -12.84 14.60 7.02
N GLY A 145 -13.15 15.81 6.53
CA GLY A 145 -12.51 17.04 6.96
C GLY A 145 -11.06 17.22 6.51
N GLN A 146 -10.65 16.51 5.41
CA GLN A 146 -9.28 16.58 4.89
C GLN A 146 -9.25 16.77 3.36
N ASP A 147 -10.14 17.59 2.83
CA ASP A 147 -10.32 17.73 1.38
C ASP A 147 -9.05 18.23 0.67
N GLU A 148 -8.32 19.17 1.28
CA GLU A 148 -7.06 19.69 0.76
C GLU A 148 -5.98 18.63 0.70
N ALA A 149 -5.85 17.80 1.74
CA ALA A 149 -4.90 16.70 1.80
C ALA A 149 -5.21 15.63 0.74
N ILE A 150 -6.49 15.30 0.54
CA ILE A 150 -6.96 14.35 -0.46
C ILE A 150 -6.65 14.87 -1.86
N SER A 151 -6.98 16.13 -2.15
CA SER A 151 -6.76 16.74 -3.46
C SER A 151 -5.26 16.83 -3.81
N ALA A 152 -4.41 17.23 -2.84
CA ALA A 152 -2.96 17.26 -3.00
C ALA A 152 -2.39 15.86 -3.30
N LEU A 153 -2.82 14.84 -2.55
CA LEU A 153 -2.40 13.45 -2.76
C LEU A 153 -2.83 12.94 -4.13
N ALA A 154 -4.11 13.10 -4.48
CA ALA A 154 -4.66 12.63 -5.74
C ALA A 154 -3.97 13.29 -6.95
N THR A 155 -3.71 14.60 -6.86
CA THR A 155 -2.99 15.34 -7.91
C THR A 155 -1.56 14.84 -8.09
N ALA A 156 -0.84 14.59 -7.00
CA ALA A 156 0.54 14.10 -7.06
C ALA A 156 0.60 12.67 -7.64
N ILE A 157 -0.34 11.80 -7.28
CA ILE A 157 -0.44 10.44 -7.84
C ILE A 157 -0.78 10.51 -9.33
N LYS A 158 -1.78 11.30 -9.73
CA LYS A 158 -2.15 11.50 -11.16
C LYS A 158 -0.95 11.97 -11.99
N ARG A 159 -0.15 12.90 -11.45
CA ARG A 159 1.07 13.40 -12.10
C ARG A 159 2.11 12.29 -12.32
N SER A 160 2.26 11.40 -11.33
CA SER A 160 3.18 10.27 -11.44
C SER A 160 2.75 9.28 -12.53
N TYR A 161 1.49 8.89 -12.54
CA TYR A 161 0.95 7.98 -13.56
C TYR A 161 0.94 8.58 -14.96
N ALA A 162 0.90 9.92 -15.07
CA ALA A 162 1.07 10.61 -16.35
C ALA A 162 2.53 10.63 -16.87
N GLY A 163 3.48 10.00 -16.14
CA GLY A 163 4.89 9.94 -16.52
C GLY A 163 5.65 11.27 -16.37
N LEU A 164 5.11 12.23 -15.62
CA LEU A 164 5.70 13.55 -15.41
C LEU A 164 6.73 13.60 -14.27
N ASN A 165 6.97 12.47 -13.60
CA ASN A 165 8.01 12.36 -12.58
C ASN A 165 9.35 11.95 -13.20
N ALA A 166 10.45 12.21 -12.48
CA ALA A 166 11.76 11.75 -12.90
C ALA A 166 11.82 10.22 -13.01
N PRO A 167 12.50 9.65 -14.00
CA PRO A 167 12.66 8.21 -14.12
C PRO A 167 13.37 7.62 -12.90
N ASN A 168 13.13 6.35 -12.62
CA ASN A 168 13.73 5.62 -11.50
C ASN A 168 13.39 6.17 -10.10
N ARG A 169 12.17 6.64 -9.91
CA ARG A 169 11.62 6.99 -8.60
C ARG A 169 10.40 6.15 -8.28
N PRO A 170 10.05 5.98 -6.99
CA PRO A 170 8.74 5.42 -6.60
C PRO A 170 7.58 6.19 -7.24
N ILE A 171 6.40 5.59 -7.31
CA ILE A 171 5.17 6.28 -7.76
C ILE A 171 5.00 7.60 -7.01
N GLY A 172 5.24 7.60 -5.71
CA GLY A 172 5.25 8.81 -4.90
C GLY A 172 5.88 8.57 -3.55
N SER A 173 6.50 9.62 -3.00
CA SER A 173 7.05 9.65 -1.65
C SER A 173 6.43 10.83 -0.92
N PHE A 174 5.54 10.54 0.02
CA PHE A 174 4.70 11.53 0.70
C PHE A 174 5.03 11.62 2.18
N LEU A 175 5.06 12.83 2.70
CA LEU A 175 5.13 13.09 4.14
C LEU A 175 3.80 13.68 4.61
N PHE A 176 3.05 12.92 5.44
CA PHE A 176 1.79 13.33 6.03
C PHE A 176 2.07 13.97 7.40
N VAL A 177 1.77 15.23 7.54
CA VAL A 177 2.04 16.02 8.74
C VAL A 177 0.75 16.52 9.35
N GLY A 178 0.63 16.47 10.66
CA GLY A 178 -0.57 16.98 11.35
C GLY A 178 -0.81 16.32 12.69
N PRO A 179 -1.82 16.72 13.45
CA PRO A 179 -2.15 16.18 14.76
C PRO A 179 -2.42 14.67 14.73
N THR A 180 -2.33 14.04 15.89
CA THR A 180 -2.70 12.63 16.03
C THR A 180 -4.21 12.46 15.83
N GLY A 181 -4.64 11.36 15.18
CA GLY A 181 -6.06 11.00 15.09
C GLY A 181 -6.89 11.81 14.09
N VAL A 182 -6.26 12.54 13.15
CA VAL A 182 -6.94 13.32 12.11
C VAL A 182 -7.16 12.56 10.80
N GLY A 183 -6.73 11.29 10.71
CA GLY A 183 -6.98 10.43 9.55
C GLY A 183 -5.77 10.11 8.67
N LYS A 184 -4.53 10.45 9.05
CA LYS A 184 -3.31 10.17 8.25
C LYS A 184 -3.17 8.69 7.85
N THR A 185 -3.20 7.79 8.83
CA THR A 185 -3.11 6.33 8.62
C THR A 185 -4.31 5.79 7.83
N GLU A 186 -5.51 6.34 8.09
CA GLU A 186 -6.73 5.95 7.39
C GLU A 186 -6.67 6.35 5.91
N LEU A 187 -6.17 7.55 5.57
CA LEU A 187 -6.00 7.97 4.17
C LEU A 187 -5.06 7.03 3.42
N ALA A 188 -3.94 6.62 4.02
CA ALA A 188 -3.02 5.65 3.43
C ALA A 188 -3.69 4.29 3.19
N THR A 189 -4.47 3.81 4.16
CA THR A 189 -5.21 2.55 4.07
C THR A 189 -6.28 2.60 2.97
N GLN A 190 -7.06 3.69 2.92
CA GLN A 190 -8.09 3.86 1.89
C GLN A 190 -7.49 4.07 0.50
N LEU A 191 -6.34 4.74 0.39
CA LEU A 191 -5.61 4.83 -0.88
C LEU A 191 -5.26 3.45 -1.42
N ALA A 192 -4.70 2.57 -0.58
CA ALA A 192 -4.36 1.21 -0.99
C ALA A 192 -5.59 0.42 -1.45
N LYS A 193 -6.71 0.54 -0.73
CA LYS A 193 -7.98 -0.11 -1.11
C LYS A 193 -8.52 0.43 -2.44
N THR A 194 -8.55 1.74 -2.63
CA THR A 194 -9.07 2.38 -3.85
C THR A 194 -8.20 2.07 -5.05
N MET A 195 -6.89 2.05 -4.88
CA MET A 195 -5.94 1.66 -5.93
C MET A 195 -5.85 0.14 -6.12
N HIS A 196 -6.47 -0.67 -5.25
CA HIS A 196 -6.41 -2.14 -5.23
C HIS A 196 -4.98 -2.68 -5.17
N VAL A 197 -4.13 -2.04 -4.39
CA VAL A 197 -2.74 -2.47 -4.13
C VAL A 197 -2.58 -2.95 -2.69
N HIS A 198 -1.50 -3.67 -2.44
CA HIS A 198 -1.20 -4.16 -1.10
C HIS A 198 -0.92 -2.99 -0.14
N PHE A 199 -1.27 -3.16 1.14
CA PHE A 199 -1.00 -2.18 2.19
C PHE A 199 -0.10 -2.79 3.25
N GLU A 200 1.04 -2.16 3.48
CA GLU A 200 1.95 -2.53 4.56
C GLU A 200 2.22 -1.33 5.46
N ARG A 201 2.24 -1.59 6.76
CA ARG A 201 2.50 -0.57 7.78
C ARG A 201 3.65 -1.00 8.68
N LEU A 202 4.62 -0.13 8.81
CA LEU A 202 5.73 -0.26 9.76
C LEU A 202 5.64 0.92 10.76
N ASP A 203 5.58 0.59 12.05
CA ASP A 203 5.63 1.57 13.13
C ASP A 203 7.08 1.88 13.45
N MET A 204 7.51 3.10 13.19
CA MET A 204 8.91 3.50 13.35
C MET A 204 9.34 3.56 14.83
N SER A 205 8.40 3.53 15.76
CA SER A 205 8.73 3.38 17.18
C SER A 205 9.39 2.03 17.51
N GLU A 206 9.19 1.00 16.68
CA GLU A 206 9.87 -0.30 16.82
C GLU A 206 11.30 -0.29 16.25
N TYR A 207 11.67 0.78 15.53
CA TYR A 207 12.95 0.92 14.83
C TYR A 207 13.78 2.12 15.33
N MET A 208 13.70 2.39 16.62
CA MET A 208 14.45 3.47 17.28
C MET A 208 15.93 3.10 17.47
N GLU A 209 16.22 1.82 17.62
CA GLU A 209 17.56 1.29 17.94
C GLU A 209 18.26 0.77 16.68
N ALA A 210 19.60 0.94 16.60
CA ALA A 210 20.39 0.50 15.44
C ALA A 210 20.23 -1.01 15.12
N HIS A 211 20.10 -1.86 16.13
CA HIS A 211 19.88 -3.30 15.89
C HIS A 211 18.52 -3.61 15.25
N ALA A 212 17.50 -2.78 15.47
CA ALA A 212 16.21 -2.95 14.83
C ALA A 212 16.26 -2.58 13.33
N VAL A 213 17.14 -1.63 12.95
CA VAL A 213 17.36 -1.27 11.54
C VAL A 213 17.88 -2.46 10.73
N SER A 214 18.77 -3.27 11.35
CA SER A 214 19.29 -4.49 10.71
C SER A 214 18.20 -5.51 10.37
N ARG A 215 17.05 -5.48 11.02
CA ARG A 215 15.89 -6.31 10.65
C ARG A 215 15.23 -5.83 9.35
N LEU A 216 15.26 -4.52 9.06
CA LEU A 216 14.68 -3.97 7.82
C LEU A 216 15.50 -4.28 6.58
N VAL A 217 16.84 -4.20 6.68
CA VAL A 217 17.74 -4.36 5.52
C VAL A 217 18.59 -5.64 5.59
N GLY A 218 18.37 -6.49 6.57
CA GLY A 218 19.14 -7.70 6.81
C GLY A 218 20.32 -7.45 7.76
N ALA A 219 20.78 -8.51 8.43
CA ALA A 219 21.96 -8.46 9.32
C ALA A 219 23.25 -8.47 8.49
N PRO A 220 24.31 -7.76 8.92
CA PRO A 220 25.62 -7.86 8.28
C PRO A 220 26.21 -9.28 8.36
N PRO A 221 27.13 -9.65 7.45
CA PRO A 221 27.81 -10.93 7.49
C PRO A 221 28.46 -11.21 8.86
N GLY A 222 28.22 -12.41 9.40
CA GLY A 222 28.77 -12.84 10.70
C GLY A 222 27.88 -12.55 11.92
N TYR A 223 26.74 -11.89 11.75
CA TYR A 223 25.74 -11.71 12.82
C TYR A 223 24.63 -12.76 12.74
N VAL A 224 23.99 -13.01 13.90
CA VAL A 224 22.83 -13.92 13.99
C VAL A 224 21.70 -13.36 13.13
N GLY A 225 21.13 -14.19 12.23
CA GLY A 225 20.07 -13.79 11.32
C GLY A 225 20.55 -13.30 9.94
N TYR A 226 21.86 -13.39 9.62
CA TYR A 226 22.39 -13.01 8.30
C TYR A 226 21.72 -13.76 7.13
N GLU A 227 21.33 -15.04 7.33
CA GLU A 227 20.64 -15.82 6.29
C GLU A 227 19.20 -15.35 6.04
N GLN A 228 18.63 -14.56 6.96
CA GLN A 228 17.33 -13.95 6.79
C GLN A 228 17.52 -12.65 6.02
N GLY A 229 16.84 -12.50 4.89
CA GLY A 229 16.80 -11.25 4.10
C GLY A 229 16.28 -10.06 4.91
N GLY A 230 16.40 -8.86 4.37
CA GLY A 230 15.80 -7.69 4.97
C GLY A 230 14.26 -7.74 4.89
N LEU A 231 13.59 -7.49 6.02
CA LEU A 231 12.13 -7.49 6.09
C LEU A 231 11.50 -6.59 5.01
N LEU A 232 12.05 -5.38 4.83
CA LEU A 232 11.56 -4.41 3.86
C LEU A 232 11.71 -4.89 2.41
N THR A 233 12.86 -5.50 2.09
CA THR A 233 13.12 -6.04 0.76
C THR A 233 12.26 -7.27 0.46
N GLU A 234 12.04 -8.14 1.43
CA GLU A 234 11.18 -9.32 1.29
C GLU A 234 9.70 -8.93 1.10
N MET A 235 9.20 -7.95 1.88
CA MET A 235 7.82 -7.44 1.76
C MET A 235 7.55 -6.91 0.35
N ILE A 236 8.44 -6.06 -0.17
CA ILE A 236 8.24 -5.46 -1.48
C ILE A 236 8.45 -6.47 -2.62
N LYS A 237 9.36 -7.43 -2.49
CA LYS A 237 9.45 -8.53 -3.45
C LYS A 237 8.18 -9.37 -3.53
N LYS A 238 7.58 -9.63 -2.37
CA LYS A 238 6.34 -10.40 -2.29
C LYS A 238 5.15 -9.63 -2.86
N HIS A 239 5.13 -8.31 -2.67
CA HIS A 239 4.07 -7.40 -3.11
C HIS A 239 4.66 -6.14 -3.75
N PRO A 240 5.06 -6.20 -5.04
CA PRO A 240 5.72 -5.06 -5.71
C PRO A 240 4.85 -3.80 -5.81
N HIS A 241 3.53 -3.98 -5.91
CA HIS A 241 2.57 -2.88 -5.91
C HIS A 241 2.00 -2.68 -4.50
N THR A 242 2.63 -1.79 -3.73
CA THR A 242 2.34 -1.61 -2.31
C THR A 242 2.25 -0.13 -1.95
N VAL A 243 1.27 0.21 -1.11
CA VAL A 243 1.32 1.43 -0.29
C VAL A 243 2.06 1.07 0.99
N LEU A 244 3.28 1.56 1.11
CA LEU A 244 4.12 1.37 2.29
C LEU A 244 3.99 2.58 3.21
N LEU A 245 3.41 2.36 4.37
CA LEU A 245 3.25 3.37 5.41
C LEU A 245 4.32 3.21 6.49
N LEU A 246 5.15 4.22 6.66
CA LEU A 246 6.08 4.36 7.78
C LEU A 246 5.47 5.33 8.79
N ASP A 247 4.89 4.79 9.86
CA ASP A 247 4.16 5.58 10.85
C ASP A 247 5.13 6.14 11.91
N GLU A 248 4.94 7.42 12.28
CA GLU A 248 5.76 8.15 13.27
C GLU A 248 7.26 8.20 12.90
N ILE A 249 7.55 8.63 11.67
CA ILE A 249 8.91 8.64 11.09
C ILE A 249 9.94 9.40 11.94
N GLU A 250 9.50 10.37 12.74
CA GLU A 250 10.34 11.12 13.67
C GLU A 250 10.94 10.27 14.80
N LYS A 251 10.41 9.08 15.04
CA LYS A 251 10.94 8.14 16.03
C LYS A 251 11.99 7.19 15.47
N ALA A 252 12.10 7.11 14.15
CA ALA A 252 13.01 6.22 13.48
C ALA A 252 14.48 6.53 13.78
N HIS A 253 15.31 5.48 13.84
CA HIS A 253 16.76 5.66 13.90
C HIS A 253 17.26 6.44 12.67
N PRO A 254 18.25 7.35 12.80
CA PRO A 254 18.74 8.19 11.70
C PRO A 254 19.18 7.40 10.45
N GLU A 255 19.66 6.19 10.62
CA GLU A 255 20.08 5.32 9.51
C GLU A 255 18.92 4.98 8.55
N ILE A 256 17.67 4.91 9.06
CA ILE A 256 16.48 4.69 8.24
C ILE A 256 16.29 5.84 7.24
N MET A 257 16.63 7.07 7.62
CA MET A 257 16.56 8.20 6.70
C MET A 257 17.49 8.02 5.51
N ASN A 258 18.69 7.44 5.72
CA ASN A 258 19.63 7.15 4.64
C ASN A 258 19.12 6.04 3.71
N ILE A 259 18.48 5.01 4.27
CA ILE A 259 17.84 3.94 3.50
C ILE A 259 16.71 4.51 2.63
N LEU A 260 15.88 5.38 3.20
CA LEU A 260 14.78 6.02 2.47
C LEU A 260 15.29 6.95 1.37
N LEU A 261 16.41 7.65 1.56
CA LEU A 261 17.03 8.44 0.50
C LEU A 261 17.42 7.56 -0.69
N GLN A 262 18.01 6.39 -0.49
CA GLN A 262 18.30 5.45 -1.59
C GLN A 262 17.03 5.04 -2.33
N VAL A 263 15.97 4.70 -1.59
CA VAL A 263 14.68 4.30 -2.18
C VAL A 263 14.07 5.47 -2.99
N MET A 264 14.08 6.68 -2.44
CA MET A 264 13.49 7.85 -3.11
C MET A 264 14.26 8.30 -4.35
N ASP A 265 15.58 8.08 -4.40
CA ASP A 265 16.42 8.50 -5.52
C ASP A 265 16.51 7.49 -6.65
N GLY A 266 16.68 6.21 -6.29
CA GLY A 266 16.93 5.16 -7.26
C GLY A 266 15.77 4.19 -7.45
N ALA A 267 14.73 4.29 -6.64
CA ALA A 267 13.66 3.28 -6.52
C ALA A 267 14.21 1.86 -6.36
N LYS A 268 15.35 1.73 -5.69
CA LYS A 268 16.01 0.44 -5.44
C LYS A 268 16.59 0.42 -4.04
N LEU A 269 16.52 -0.74 -3.42
CA LEU A 269 17.20 -0.99 -2.16
C LEU A 269 17.97 -2.30 -2.29
N THR A 270 19.26 -2.26 -1.93
CA THR A 270 20.09 -3.46 -1.83
C THR A 270 20.22 -3.83 -0.37
N ASP A 271 19.78 -5.03 -0.02
CA ASP A 271 19.94 -5.55 1.33
C ASP A 271 21.39 -6.00 1.61
N ASN A 272 21.67 -6.34 2.88
CA ASN A 272 23.01 -6.77 3.28
C ASN A 272 23.44 -8.12 2.67
N ASN A 273 22.50 -8.87 2.08
CA ASN A 273 22.77 -10.10 1.32
C ASN A 273 23.09 -9.81 -0.15
N GLY A 274 23.09 -8.53 -0.56
CA GLY A 274 23.33 -8.11 -1.94
C GLY A 274 22.11 -8.26 -2.85
N VAL A 275 20.94 -8.50 -2.29
CA VAL A 275 19.71 -8.66 -3.04
C VAL A 275 19.11 -7.28 -3.35
N VAL A 276 19.00 -6.96 -4.62
CA VAL A 276 18.40 -5.71 -5.11
C VAL A 276 16.89 -5.88 -5.22
N THR A 277 16.15 -4.95 -4.64
CA THR A 277 14.67 -4.89 -4.70
C THR A 277 14.22 -3.60 -5.36
N ASP A 278 13.27 -3.68 -6.30
CA ASP A 278 12.72 -2.55 -7.03
C ASP A 278 11.51 -1.94 -6.29
N PHE A 279 11.51 -0.61 -6.12
CA PHE A 279 10.47 0.18 -5.45
C PHE A 279 9.70 1.09 -6.43
N LYS A 280 9.87 0.94 -7.75
CA LYS A 280 9.22 1.81 -8.74
C LYS A 280 7.70 1.86 -8.61
N ASN A 281 7.09 0.73 -8.26
CA ASN A 281 5.63 0.62 -8.13
C ASN A 281 5.13 0.80 -6.68
N VAL A 282 5.99 1.30 -5.79
CA VAL A 282 5.65 1.56 -4.39
C VAL A 282 5.17 3.00 -4.23
N ILE A 283 4.13 3.19 -3.45
CA ILE A 283 3.72 4.50 -2.91
C ILE A 283 4.23 4.54 -1.47
N LEU A 284 5.26 5.34 -1.24
CA LEU A 284 5.86 5.52 0.08
C LEU A 284 5.15 6.65 0.82
N ILE A 285 4.58 6.36 1.97
CA ILE A 285 3.93 7.35 2.84
C ILE A 285 4.62 7.32 4.20
N MET A 286 5.01 8.46 4.68
CA MET A 286 5.57 8.67 6.01
C MET A 286 4.64 9.56 6.79
N THR A 287 4.33 9.23 8.05
CA THR A 287 3.55 10.13 8.92
C THR A 287 4.43 10.77 9.97
N SER A 288 4.10 12.00 10.32
CA SER A 288 4.76 12.73 11.39
C SER A 288 3.77 13.60 12.18
N ASN A 289 4.07 13.74 13.47
CA ASN A 289 3.34 14.63 14.38
C ASN A 289 4.18 15.89 14.72
N ILE A 290 5.28 16.13 14.01
CA ILE A 290 6.16 17.29 14.21
C ILE A 290 5.41 18.58 13.84
N GLY A 291 5.65 19.65 14.60
CA GLY A 291 5.05 20.97 14.38
C GLY A 291 3.67 21.17 15.00
N THR A 292 2.99 20.11 15.44
CA THR A 292 1.63 20.23 16.02
C THR A 292 1.63 20.65 17.48
N LYS A 293 2.67 20.30 18.25
CA LYS A 293 2.80 20.64 19.68
C LYS A 293 3.08 22.14 19.90
N GLU A 294 3.77 22.78 18.95
CA GLU A 294 4.13 24.20 19.04
C GLU A 294 2.98 25.12 18.56
N ALA A 295 2.09 24.61 17.70
CA ALA A 295 0.91 25.35 17.25
C ALA A 295 -0.16 25.54 18.32
N ASN A 296 -0.26 24.60 19.28
CA ASN A 296 -1.29 24.63 20.35
C ASN A 296 -0.95 25.56 21.53
N VAL A 297 0.27 26.07 21.62
CA VAL A 297 0.70 26.91 22.78
C VAL A 297 0.37 28.40 22.60
N MET A 298 0.06 28.86 21.39
CA MET A 298 -0.34 30.25 21.14
C MET A 298 -1.42 30.33 20.07
N GLY A 299 -2.64 30.63 20.53
CA GLY A 299 -3.83 31.13 19.83
C GLY A 299 -3.86 31.18 18.30
N PHE A 300 -5.00 30.82 17.77
CA PHE A 300 -5.43 30.91 16.37
C PHE A 300 -4.84 32.10 15.61
N ASN A 301 -3.69 31.94 14.95
CA ASN A 301 -3.19 32.88 13.97
C ASN A 301 -2.76 32.13 12.68
N LYS A 302 -3.02 32.74 11.54
CA LYS A 302 -2.80 32.30 10.16
C LYS A 302 -1.33 31.90 9.77
N ASP A 303 -0.41 31.83 10.71
CA ASP A 303 1.00 31.48 10.49
C ASP A 303 1.38 30.03 10.83
N THR A 304 0.40 29.12 10.85
CA THR A 304 0.62 27.71 11.25
C THR A 304 1.52 26.98 10.23
N SER A 305 1.38 27.23 8.94
CA SER A 305 2.18 26.61 7.89
C SER A 305 3.67 26.97 7.98
N MET A 306 4.01 28.24 8.24
CA MET A 306 5.40 28.66 8.43
C MET A 306 6.08 28.03 9.65
N LYS A 307 5.31 27.70 10.70
CA LYS A 307 5.84 27.04 11.91
C LYS A 307 6.07 25.56 11.67
N THR A 308 5.14 24.91 10.98
CA THR A 308 5.27 23.51 10.53
C THR A 308 6.49 23.35 9.64
N ASP A 309 6.68 24.24 8.66
CA ASP A 309 7.84 24.22 7.76
C ASP A 309 9.17 24.39 8.51
N LYS A 310 9.24 25.27 9.51
CA LYS A 310 10.45 25.42 10.34
C LYS A 310 10.72 24.19 11.19
N ALA A 311 9.70 23.59 11.79
CA ALA A 311 9.83 22.38 12.59
C ALA A 311 10.28 21.20 11.70
N LEU A 312 9.71 21.04 10.50
CA LEU A 312 10.15 20.06 9.52
C LEU A 312 11.59 20.32 9.05
N ALA A 313 11.96 21.57 8.86
CA ALA A 313 13.32 21.95 8.46
C ALA A 313 14.37 21.66 9.54
N SER A 314 13.99 21.66 10.81
CA SER A 314 14.90 21.33 11.92
C SER A 314 15.10 19.81 12.07
N PHE A 315 14.12 19.01 11.66
CA PHE A 315 14.17 17.55 11.80
C PHE A 315 14.65 16.84 10.53
N PHE A 316 14.11 17.20 9.37
CA PHE A 316 14.46 16.59 8.10
C PHE A 316 15.49 17.43 7.34
N SER A 317 16.56 16.78 6.87
CA SER A 317 17.57 17.44 6.04
C SER A 317 16.94 18.04 4.78
N PRO A 318 17.54 19.13 4.22
CA PRO A 318 17.09 19.68 2.95
C PRO A 318 17.09 18.65 1.82
N GLU A 319 18.05 17.74 1.83
CA GLU A 319 18.16 16.66 0.87
C GLU A 319 16.94 15.75 0.93
N PHE A 320 16.55 15.27 2.13
CA PHE A 320 15.40 14.43 2.34
C PHE A 320 14.10 15.11 1.85
N ARG A 321 13.90 16.37 2.22
CA ARG A 321 12.70 17.13 1.81
C ARG A 321 12.59 17.33 0.31
N ASN A 322 13.72 17.54 -0.39
CA ASN A 322 13.76 17.70 -1.85
C ASN A 322 13.45 16.40 -2.61
N ARG A 323 13.49 15.23 -1.95
CA ARG A 323 13.14 13.93 -2.54
C ARG A 323 11.67 13.59 -2.39
N LEU A 324 10.94 14.27 -1.51
CA LEU A 324 9.50 14.09 -1.34
C LEU A 324 8.76 14.55 -2.60
N SER A 325 7.76 13.79 -2.99
CA SER A 325 6.80 14.17 -4.05
C SER A 325 5.89 15.30 -3.58
N ALA A 326 5.47 15.24 -2.32
CA ALA A 326 4.74 16.30 -1.63
C ALA A 326 4.78 16.10 -0.10
N THR A 327 4.72 17.22 0.62
CA THR A 327 4.33 17.24 2.04
C THR A 327 2.85 17.58 2.09
N ILE A 328 2.07 16.75 2.79
CA ILE A 328 0.61 16.85 2.86
C ILE A 328 0.22 17.17 4.30
N GLU A 329 -0.38 18.32 4.49
CA GLU A 329 -0.79 18.79 5.80
C GLU A 329 -2.20 18.33 6.12
N PHE A 330 -2.39 17.81 7.34
CA PHE A 330 -3.67 17.42 7.89
C PHE A 330 -4.10 18.42 8.96
N ASN A 331 -5.27 18.98 8.79
CA ASN A 331 -5.84 19.94 9.71
C ASN A 331 -6.48 19.26 10.91
N ALA A 332 -6.57 19.99 12.04
CA ALA A 332 -7.40 19.55 13.16
C ALA A 332 -8.87 19.46 12.71
N LEU A 333 -9.57 18.45 13.22
CA LEU A 333 -10.97 18.22 12.87
C LEU A 333 -11.86 19.21 13.58
N ASP A 334 -12.77 19.84 12.85
CA ASP A 334 -13.83 20.67 13.41
C ASP A 334 -14.98 19.82 13.97
N LEU A 335 -15.92 20.47 14.64
CA LEU A 335 -17.05 19.78 15.29
C LEU A 335 -17.95 19.05 14.26
N ASP A 336 -18.12 19.61 13.08
CA ASP A 336 -18.96 19.02 12.03
C ASP A 336 -18.32 17.76 11.46
N ALA A 337 -17.00 17.77 11.26
CA ALA A 337 -16.23 16.58 10.89
C ALA A 337 -16.30 15.49 11.99
N LEU A 338 -16.16 15.88 13.26
CA LEU A 338 -16.27 14.94 14.38
C LEU A 338 -17.66 14.31 14.47
N MET A 339 -18.73 15.09 14.27
CA MET A 339 -20.10 14.57 14.23
C MET A 339 -20.30 13.57 13.07
N THR A 340 -19.70 13.84 11.92
CA THR A 340 -19.74 12.93 10.78
C THR A 340 -18.97 11.63 11.07
N ILE A 341 -17.87 11.71 11.82
CA ILE A 341 -17.15 10.51 12.28
C ILE A 341 -18.02 9.68 13.24
N VAL A 342 -18.74 10.34 14.17
CA VAL A 342 -19.69 9.66 15.06
C VAL A 342 -20.77 8.93 14.24
N GLU A 343 -21.29 9.54 13.17
CA GLU A 343 -22.26 8.89 12.27
C GLU A 343 -21.66 7.65 11.60
N LYS A 344 -20.44 7.73 11.07
CA LYS A 344 -19.76 6.56 10.48
C LYS A 344 -19.55 5.42 11.47
N GLU A 345 -19.16 5.73 12.69
CA GLU A 345 -19.02 4.69 13.74
C GLU A 345 -20.38 4.11 14.12
N LEU A 346 -21.42 4.91 14.14
CA LEU A 346 -22.79 4.43 14.34
C LEU A 346 -23.25 3.51 13.19
N ASP A 347 -22.93 3.83 11.95
CA ASP A 347 -23.27 3.00 10.80
C ASP A 347 -22.56 1.64 10.86
N LYS A 348 -21.29 1.62 11.31
CA LYS A 348 -20.58 0.35 11.58
C LYS A 348 -21.27 -0.46 12.66
N LEU A 349 -21.72 0.20 13.75
CA LEU A 349 -22.48 -0.47 14.80
C LEU A 349 -23.81 -1.02 14.26
N ASN A 350 -24.55 -0.26 13.46
CA ASN A 350 -25.80 -0.69 12.84
C ASN A 350 -25.60 -1.90 11.90
N LEU A 351 -24.47 -1.97 11.18
CA LEU A 351 -24.11 -3.14 10.38
C LEU A 351 -23.90 -4.39 11.26
N LEU A 352 -23.27 -4.25 12.41
CA LEU A 352 -23.08 -5.36 13.37
C LEU A 352 -24.40 -5.81 14.01
N LEU A 353 -25.35 -4.88 14.19
CA LEU A 353 -26.67 -5.15 14.80
C LEU A 353 -27.70 -5.65 13.80
N LYS A 354 -27.45 -5.54 12.50
CA LYS A 354 -28.35 -5.97 11.42
C LYS A 354 -28.83 -7.43 11.56
N PRO A 355 -27.99 -8.42 11.92
CA PRO A 355 -28.45 -9.80 12.12
C PRO A 355 -29.43 -9.99 13.28
N LYS A 356 -29.55 -9.00 14.16
CA LYS A 356 -30.46 -9.00 15.33
C LYS A 356 -31.68 -8.11 15.12
N ASP A 357 -31.85 -7.55 13.91
CA ASP A 357 -32.91 -6.58 13.56
C ASP A 357 -32.97 -5.35 14.50
N VAL A 358 -31.82 -4.95 15.03
CA VAL A 358 -31.70 -3.76 15.89
C VAL A 358 -31.10 -2.61 15.10
N LYS A 359 -31.71 -1.42 15.18
CA LYS A 359 -31.20 -0.19 14.59
C LYS A 359 -31.08 0.92 15.63
N VAL A 360 -29.91 1.53 15.71
CA VAL A 360 -29.62 2.64 16.62
C VAL A 360 -29.61 3.96 15.85
N THR A 361 -30.25 4.99 16.39
CA THR A 361 -30.27 6.34 15.85
C THR A 361 -29.88 7.34 16.92
N LEU A 362 -29.08 8.36 16.55
CA LEU A 362 -28.64 9.40 17.46
C LEU A 362 -29.33 10.73 17.14
N GLY A 363 -29.85 11.40 18.17
CA GLY A 363 -30.30 12.78 18.07
C GLY A 363 -29.11 13.75 17.92
N LYS A 364 -29.33 14.95 17.33
CA LYS A 364 -28.25 15.91 17.06
C LYS A 364 -27.42 16.23 18.31
N LYS A 365 -28.07 16.55 19.45
CA LYS A 365 -27.37 16.82 20.72
C LYS A 365 -26.58 15.64 21.25
N ALA A 366 -27.06 14.41 21.05
CA ALA A 366 -26.33 13.21 21.45
C ALA A 366 -25.09 13.01 20.57
N LYS A 367 -25.15 13.30 19.26
CA LYS A 367 -23.99 13.28 18.36
C LYS A 367 -22.94 14.31 18.78
N GLU A 368 -23.35 15.56 19.02
CA GLU A 368 -22.46 16.64 19.49
C GLU A 368 -21.76 16.23 20.80
N TYR A 369 -22.50 15.67 21.76
CA TYR A 369 -21.97 15.20 23.03
C TYR A 369 -20.93 14.09 22.83
N LEU A 370 -21.24 13.06 22.02
CA LEU A 370 -20.31 11.96 21.73
C LEU A 370 -19.08 12.43 20.97
N ALA A 371 -19.24 13.42 20.07
CA ALA A 371 -18.13 14.02 19.34
C ALA A 371 -17.18 14.78 20.26
N GLN A 372 -17.73 15.59 21.19
CA GLN A 372 -16.92 16.33 22.16
C GLN A 372 -16.24 15.44 23.17
N GLU A 373 -16.95 14.45 23.73
CA GLU A 373 -16.38 13.47 24.66
C GLU A 373 -15.32 12.55 24.01
N GLY A 374 -15.51 12.22 22.73
CA GLY A 374 -14.62 11.38 21.97
C GLY A 374 -13.43 12.11 21.36
N TYR A 375 -13.36 13.43 21.45
CA TYR A 375 -12.23 14.22 20.98
C TYR A 375 -11.30 14.58 22.14
N ASP A 376 -10.04 14.27 21.95
CA ASP A 376 -8.95 14.66 22.86
C ASP A 376 -7.84 15.31 22.02
N GLU A 377 -7.32 16.46 22.46
CA GLU A 377 -6.27 17.19 21.74
C GLU A 377 -5.00 16.36 21.51
N ARG A 378 -4.73 15.36 22.33
CA ARG A 378 -3.54 14.49 22.23
C ARG A 378 -3.77 13.30 21.32
N TYR A 379 -5.00 12.78 21.28
CA TYR A 379 -5.34 11.53 20.60
C TYR A 379 -6.28 11.73 19.39
N GLY A 380 -6.79 12.95 19.20
CA GLY A 380 -7.73 13.31 18.14
C GLY A 380 -9.04 12.53 18.23
N ALA A 381 -9.60 12.16 17.08
CA ALA A 381 -10.87 11.44 17.00
C ALA A 381 -10.76 9.92 17.29
N ARG A 382 -9.58 9.38 17.64
CA ARG A 382 -9.40 7.93 17.92
C ARG A 382 -10.29 7.42 19.06
N HIS A 383 -10.63 8.28 20.03
CA HIS A 383 -11.45 7.89 21.16
C HIS A 383 -12.95 7.83 20.87
N ILE A 384 -13.43 8.39 19.73
CA ILE A 384 -14.86 8.36 19.39
C ILE A 384 -15.40 6.93 19.37
N ALA A 385 -14.71 6.00 18.72
CA ALA A 385 -15.12 4.60 18.70
C ALA A 385 -15.23 4.01 20.10
N ARG A 386 -14.24 4.30 20.98
CA ARG A 386 -14.23 3.83 22.38
C ARG A 386 -15.37 4.44 23.21
N VAL A 387 -15.67 5.71 23.02
CA VAL A 387 -16.79 6.37 23.70
C VAL A 387 -18.12 5.78 23.25
N ILE A 388 -18.27 5.46 21.97
CA ILE A 388 -19.45 4.76 21.45
C ILE A 388 -19.55 3.36 22.06
N ASP A 389 -18.43 2.62 22.14
CA ASP A 389 -18.39 1.31 22.77
C ASP A 389 -18.86 1.37 24.24
N GLN A 390 -18.30 2.27 25.02
CA GLN A 390 -18.62 2.40 26.44
C GLN A 390 -20.00 2.97 26.72
N LYS A 391 -20.40 4.02 26.02
CA LYS A 391 -21.64 4.75 26.35
C LYS A 391 -22.85 4.26 25.57
N VAL A 392 -22.67 3.62 24.41
CA VAL A 392 -23.77 3.13 23.58
C VAL A 392 -23.85 1.61 23.61
N LYS A 393 -22.76 0.91 23.22
CA LYS A 393 -22.82 -0.56 23.13
C LYS A 393 -23.04 -1.23 24.48
N GLU A 394 -22.36 -0.79 25.55
CA GLU A 394 -22.57 -1.36 26.89
C GLU A 394 -24.02 -1.22 27.33
N SER A 395 -24.64 -0.05 27.11
CA SER A 395 -26.04 0.19 27.45
C SER A 395 -27.04 -0.63 26.65
N LEU A 396 -26.66 -1.09 25.43
CA LEU A 396 -27.51 -1.91 24.59
C LEU A 396 -27.37 -3.42 24.88
N THR A 397 -26.29 -3.84 25.53
CA THR A 397 -25.94 -5.25 25.67
C THR A 397 -27.03 -6.03 26.42
N ASP A 398 -27.45 -5.54 27.59
CA ASP A 398 -28.45 -6.21 28.42
C ASP A 398 -29.82 -6.18 27.76
N GLU A 399 -30.18 -5.10 27.07
CA GLU A 399 -31.45 -4.95 26.37
C GLU A 399 -31.56 -5.89 25.16
N ILE A 400 -30.44 -6.12 24.45
CA ILE A 400 -30.39 -7.09 23.32
C ILE A 400 -30.46 -8.53 23.82
N LEU A 401 -29.82 -8.83 24.95
CA LEU A 401 -29.75 -10.20 25.49
C LEU A 401 -31.01 -10.58 26.26
N PHE A 402 -31.52 -9.70 27.10
CA PHE A 402 -32.51 -10.00 28.12
C PHE A 402 -33.73 -9.07 28.12
N GLY A 403 -33.60 -7.87 27.48
CA GLY A 403 -34.60 -6.82 27.55
C GLY A 403 -35.48 -6.67 26.32
N GLU A 404 -35.89 -5.44 26.03
CA GLU A 404 -36.87 -5.06 25.01
C GLU A 404 -36.42 -5.33 23.58
N LEU A 405 -35.11 -5.35 23.34
CA LEU A 405 -34.50 -5.56 21.99
C LEU A 405 -34.26 -7.02 21.63
N LYS A 406 -34.72 -7.98 22.43
CA LYS A 406 -34.53 -9.41 22.16
C LYS A 406 -35.16 -9.86 20.85
N LYS A 407 -36.22 -9.21 20.38
CA LYS A 407 -36.93 -9.50 19.11
C LYS A 407 -36.58 -8.48 17.98
N GLY A 408 -35.60 -7.64 18.20
CA GLY A 408 -35.29 -6.52 17.34
C GLY A 408 -35.98 -5.22 17.77
N GLY A 409 -35.73 -4.13 17.05
CA GLY A 409 -36.36 -2.83 17.32
C GLY A 409 -35.48 -1.65 16.97
N VAL A 410 -35.99 -0.44 17.20
CA VAL A 410 -35.27 0.81 16.95
C VAL A 410 -34.96 1.50 18.27
N VAL A 411 -33.70 1.85 18.46
CA VAL A 411 -33.24 2.60 19.63
C VAL A 411 -32.96 4.03 19.22
N LYS A 412 -33.63 4.96 19.87
CA LYS A 412 -33.39 6.38 19.71
C LYS A 412 -32.61 6.92 20.91
N VAL A 413 -31.37 7.32 20.69
CA VAL A 413 -30.50 7.90 21.73
C VAL A 413 -30.60 9.41 21.71
N THR A 414 -30.96 9.99 22.82
CA THR A 414 -31.12 11.45 23.02
C THR A 414 -30.28 11.92 24.19
N LEU A 415 -29.94 13.20 24.26
CA LEU A 415 -29.25 13.81 25.39
C LEU A 415 -30.24 14.57 26.26
N LYS A 416 -30.38 14.21 27.54
CA LYS A 416 -31.17 14.92 28.52
C LYS A 416 -30.32 15.17 29.77
N SER A 417 -30.26 16.41 30.22
CA SER A 417 -29.52 16.81 31.43
C SER A 417 -28.06 16.31 31.50
N GLY A 418 -27.37 16.25 30.33
CA GLY A 418 -25.96 15.82 30.27
C GLY A 418 -25.75 14.30 30.24
N THR A 419 -26.81 13.50 30.20
CA THR A 419 -26.75 12.03 30.13
C THR A 419 -27.46 11.51 28.87
N LEU A 420 -26.96 10.39 28.32
CA LEU A 420 -27.60 9.72 27.19
C LEU A 420 -28.85 8.97 27.69
N HIS A 421 -29.96 9.18 27.03
CA HIS A 421 -31.21 8.48 27.26
C HIS A 421 -31.53 7.61 26.04
N PHE A 422 -31.91 6.38 26.30
CA PHE A 422 -32.24 5.36 25.32
C PHE A 422 -33.75 5.13 25.30
N ASP A 423 -34.39 5.45 24.21
CA ASP A 423 -35.82 5.20 23.99
C ASP A 423 -35.93 3.97 23.06
N PHE A 424 -36.45 2.86 23.58
CA PHE A 424 -36.61 1.61 22.86
C PHE A 424 -37.99 1.57 22.19
N GLN A 425 -38.01 1.24 20.91
CA GLN A 425 -39.21 1.08 20.11
C GLN A 425 -39.16 -0.33 19.49
N SER A 426 -39.96 -1.23 20.01
CA SER A 426 -40.11 -2.59 19.52
C SER A 426 -41.00 -2.65 18.27
#